data_e86cab62a50bf587106aa1d46e28344e
#
_entry.id   e86cab62a50bf587106aa1d46e28344e
#
_cell.length_a   1.000
_cell.length_b   1.000
_cell.length_c   1.000
_cell.angle_alpha   90.00
_cell.angle_beta   90.00
_cell.angle_gamma   90.00
#
_symmetry.space_group_name_H-M   'P 1'
#
loop_
_entity.id
_entity.type
_entity.pdbx_description
1 polymer ?
#
loop_
_entity_poly.entity_id
_entity_poly.type
_entity_poly.pdbx_seq_one_letter_code
_entity_poly.pdbx_strand_id
1 'polypeptide(L)'
;MVAFKVNDGERGGWSVLLVSGELDLVTSPVLRQRVHDVVADGHHSLVVDLSEVLFCDSSGVGVLIAARRLIRSCQGHLRLILPAQGADGGTSRSGEFEIGGGSHVNRVLGALGVRRLFDVYPDVMAATEEEPEEEADPLSA
;
A
#
# COMPACT_ATOMS: atom_id res chain seq x y z
N MET A 1 4.35 11.76 -19.09
CA MET A 1 4.48 10.52 -18.57
C MET A 1 4.93 10.59 -17.15
N VAL A 2 4.36 9.82 -16.30
CA VAL A 2 4.67 9.87 -14.91
C VAL A 2 5.66 8.77 -14.59
N ALA A 3 6.76 9.12 -14.01
CA ALA A 3 7.76 8.13 -13.70
C ALA A 3 7.35 7.35 -12.47
N PHE A 4 7.62 6.09 -12.46
CA PHE A 4 7.34 5.26 -11.31
C PHE A 4 8.46 5.45 -10.30
N LYS A 5 8.09 5.64 -9.04
CA LYS A 5 9.06 5.82 -7.99
C LYS A 5 8.61 5.17 -6.72
N VAL A 6 9.58 4.69 -5.95
CA VAL A 6 9.30 4.19 -4.61
C VAL A 6 10.30 4.87 -3.70
N ASN A 7 9.82 5.63 -2.74
CA ASN A 7 10.70 6.33 -1.80
C ASN A 7 10.53 5.71 -0.42
N ASP A 8 11.64 5.54 0.28
CA ASP A 8 11.63 4.95 1.61
C ASP A 8 11.59 5.99 2.67
N GLY A 9 10.94 5.73 3.75
CA GLY A 9 10.94 6.60 4.90
C GLY A 9 10.61 5.82 6.15
N GLU A 10 10.60 6.50 7.26
CA GLU A 10 10.23 5.89 8.51
C GLU A 10 9.46 6.87 9.32
N ARG A 11 8.49 6.40 10.09
CA ARG A 11 7.75 7.26 10.96
C ARG A 11 7.19 6.44 12.08
N GLY A 12 7.51 6.81 13.32
CA GLY A 12 6.91 6.15 14.47
C GLY A 12 7.18 4.67 14.58
N GLY A 13 8.30 4.22 14.12
CA GLY A 13 8.62 2.80 14.16
C GLY A 13 8.13 2.02 12.96
N TRP A 14 7.47 2.69 12.04
CA TRP A 14 7.00 2.04 10.84
C TRP A 14 7.90 2.41 9.66
N SER A 15 8.15 1.45 8.79
CA SER A 15 8.79 1.74 7.53
C SER A 15 7.70 2.18 6.58
N VAL A 16 7.95 3.18 5.78
CA VAL A 16 6.95 3.70 4.86
C VAL A 16 7.52 3.67 3.46
N LEU A 17 6.82 3.05 2.54
CA LEU A 17 7.20 3.08 1.14
C LEU A 17 6.18 3.93 0.41
N LEU A 18 6.61 5.06 -0.12
CA LEU A 18 5.73 5.93 -0.86
C LEU A 18 5.87 5.60 -2.32
N VAL A 19 4.82 5.14 -2.93
CA VAL A 19 4.81 4.68 -4.31
C VAL A 19 4.08 5.70 -5.16
N SER A 20 4.63 6.05 -6.31
CA SER A 20 3.94 6.98 -7.19
C SER A 20 4.08 6.50 -8.62
N GLY A 21 3.17 6.93 -9.47
CA GLY A 21 3.18 6.59 -10.88
C GLY A 21 2.22 5.45 -11.17
N GLU A 22 2.61 4.58 -12.07
CA GLU A 22 1.73 3.48 -12.47
C GLU A 22 2.30 2.18 -11.97
N LEU A 23 1.49 1.39 -11.33
CA LEU A 23 1.90 0.11 -10.79
C LEU A 23 1.36 -0.97 -11.70
N ASP A 24 2.20 -1.49 -12.56
CA ASP A 24 1.78 -2.44 -13.58
C ASP A 24 2.78 -3.58 -13.68
N LEU A 25 2.66 -4.37 -14.72
CA LEU A 25 3.49 -5.53 -14.89
C LEU A 25 4.98 -5.16 -14.94
N VAL A 26 5.31 -4.03 -15.50
CA VAL A 26 6.71 -3.64 -15.63
C VAL A 26 7.25 -3.09 -14.32
N THR A 27 6.46 -2.33 -13.59
CA THR A 27 6.95 -1.66 -12.39
C THR A 27 6.74 -2.44 -11.12
N SER A 28 5.78 -3.37 -11.10
CA SER A 28 5.49 -4.08 -9.87
C SER A 28 6.69 -4.85 -9.32
N PRO A 29 7.61 -5.38 -10.14
CA PRO A 29 8.79 -6.03 -9.55
C PRO A 29 9.65 -5.08 -8.75
N VAL A 30 9.64 -3.80 -9.08
CA VAL A 30 10.42 -2.83 -8.33
C VAL A 30 9.84 -2.69 -6.93
N LEU A 31 8.52 -2.62 -6.83
CA LEU A 31 7.90 -2.53 -5.52
C LEU A 31 8.14 -3.81 -4.73
N ARG A 32 8.04 -4.94 -5.40
CA ARG A 32 8.26 -6.20 -4.71
C ARG A 32 9.67 -6.23 -4.12
N GLN A 33 10.65 -5.80 -4.88
CA GLN A 33 12.02 -5.83 -4.39
C GLN A 33 12.19 -4.89 -3.21
N ARG A 34 11.55 -3.73 -3.23
CA ARG A 34 11.69 -2.82 -2.12
C ARG A 34 11.06 -3.40 -0.84
N VAL A 35 9.95 -4.10 -0.99
CA VAL A 35 9.33 -4.73 0.17
C VAL A 35 10.26 -5.81 0.72
N HIS A 36 10.87 -6.59 -0.16
CA HIS A 36 11.79 -7.62 0.30
C HIS A 36 13.00 -7.00 0.99
N ASP A 37 13.48 -5.87 0.50
CA ASP A 37 14.63 -5.21 1.13
C ASP A 37 14.27 -4.73 2.53
N VAL A 38 13.08 -4.18 2.70
CA VAL A 38 12.66 -3.68 4.00
C VAL A 38 12.58 -4.84 4.98
N VAL A 39 12.00 -5.94 4.55
CA VAL A 39 11.85 -7.09 5.44
C VAL A 39 13.21 -7.70 5.74
N ALA A 40 14.09 -7.74 4.76
CA ALA A 40 15.42 -8.31 4.96
C ALA A 40 16.22 -7.48 5.95
N ASP A 41 15.92 -6.18 6.05
CA ASP A 41 16.59 -5.34 7.01
C ASP A 41 15.98 -5.45 8.39
N GLY A 42 15.01 -6.30 8.57
CA GLY A 42 14.42 -6.51 9.90
C GLY A 42 13.22 -5.65 10.21
N HIS A 43 12.73 -4.92 9.22
CA HIS A 43 11.58 -4.05 9.46
C HIS A 43 10.32 -4.77 9.06
N HIS A 44 9.54 -5.17 10.02
CA HIS A 44 8.36 -5.96 9.73
C HIS A 44 7.06 -5.19 9.94
N SER A 45 7.14 -3.90 10.17
CA SER A 45 5.95 -3.06 10.27
C SER A 45 6.04 -2.08 9.14
N LEU A 46 5.22 -2.25 8.14
CA LEU A 46 5.35 -1.54 6.88
C LEU A 46 4.06 -0.85 6.47
N VAL A 47 4.18 0.37 6.03
CA VAL A 47 3.08 1.10 5.43
C VAL A 47 3.42 1.28 3.96
N VAL A 48 2.53 0.87 3.07
CA VAL A 48 2.71 1.11 1.65
C VAL A 48 1.72 2.21 1.27
N ASP A 49 2.25 3.34 0.91
CA ASP A 49 1.42 4.50 0.60
C ASP A 49 1.22 4.59 -0.89
N LEU A 50 0.01 4.32 -1.33
CA LEU A 50 -0.33 4.32 -2.73
C LEU A 50 -1.12 5.57 -3.11
N SER A 51 -1.10 6.59 -2.25
CA SER A 51 -1.93 7.77 -2.51
C SER A 51 -1.55 8.49 -3.80
N GLU A 52 -0.33 8.27 -4.29
CA GLU A 52 0.09 8.90 -5.52
C GLU A 52 0.16 7.94 -6.69
N VAL A 53 -0.44 6.77 -6.56
CA VAL A 53 -0.47 5.80 -7.64
C VAL A 53 -1.66 6.12 -8.52
N LEU A 54 -1.41 6.29 -9.82
CA LEU A 54 -2.43 6.66 -10.76
C LEU A 54 -3.09 5.47 -11.44
N PHE A 55 -2.45 4.35 -11.43
CA PHE A 55 -2.95 3.19 -12.12
C PHE A 55 -2.41 1.95 -11.44
N CYS A 56 -3.22 0.92 -11.34
CA CYS A 56 -2.79 -0.33 -10.75
C CYS A 56 -3.52 -1.46 -11.44
N ASP A 57 -2.77 -2.41 -11.98
CA ASP A 57 -3.42 -3.57 -12.60
C ASP A 57 -3.29 -4.77 -11.68
N SER A 58 -3.65 -5.93 -12.16
CA SER A 58 -3.62 -7.11 -11.30
C SER A 58 -2.21 -7.50 -10.90
N SER A 59 -1.20 -7.11 -11.69
CA SER A 59 0.18 -7.39 -11.29
C SER A 59 0.51 -6.61 -10.04
N GLY A 60 0.07 -5.36 -9.96
CA GLY A 60 0.31 -4.56 -8.78
C GLY A 60 -0.42 -5.12 -7.58
N VAL A 61 -1.66 -5.55 -7.78
CA VAL A 61 -2.41 -6.14 -6.69
C VAL A 61 -1.71 -7.41 -6.22
N GLY A 62 -1.17 -8.18 -7.15
CA GLY A 62 -0.44 -9.38 -6.78
C GLY A 62 0.75 -9.11 -5.88
N VAL A 63 1.46 -8.00 -6.15
CA VAL A 63 2.59 -7.64 -5.32
C VAL A 63 2.11 -7.24 -3.92
N LEU A 64 0.98 -6.55 -3.83
CA LEU A 64 0.47 -6.16 -2.52
C LEU A 64 0.06 -7.40 -1.71
N ILE A 65 -0.53 -8.37 -2.37
CA ILE A 65 -0.91 -9.59 -1.69
C ILE A 65 0.34 -10.36 -1.25
N ALA A 66 1.35 -10.40 -2.12
CA ALA A 66 2.59 -11.08 -1.76
C ALA A 66 3.26 -10.38 -0.59
N ALA A 67 3.22 -9.05 -0.57
CA ALA A 67 3.79 -8.30 0.53
C ALA A 67 3.08 -8.63 1.83
N ARG A 68 1.76 -8.73 1.77
CA ARG A 68 0.99 -9.06 2.94
C ARG A 68 1.38 -10.43 3.47
N ARG A 69 1.52 -11.39 2.58
CA ARG A 69 1.90 -12.71 3.00
C ARG A 69 3.28 -12.74 3.62
N LEU A 70 4.21 -12.04 3.01
CA LEU A 70 5.57 -12.01 3.51
C LEU A 70 5.62 -11.38 4.90
N ILE A 71 4.97 -10.25 5.06
CA ILE A 71 4.97 -9.55 6.33
C ILE A 71 4.29 -10.41 7.40
N ARG A 72 3.21 -11.06 7.05
CA ARG A 72 2.52 -11.90 8.04
C ARG A 72 3.36 -13.10 8.41
N SER A 73 4.17 -13.61 7.50
CA SER A 73 5.01 -14.75 7.83
C SER A 73 6.10 -14.35 8.80
N CYS A 74 6.38 -13.06 8.92
CA CYS A 74 7.34 -12.56 9.88
C CYS A 74 6.64 -12.00 11.11
N GLN A 75 5.33 -12.24 11.21
CA GLN A 75 4.54 -11.76 12.33
C GLN A 75 4.55 -10.25 12.39
N GLY A 76 4.59 -9.63 11.25
CA GLY A 76 4.60 -8.18 11.16
C GLY A 76 3.24 -7.63 10.80
N HIS A 77 3.23 -6.36 10.47
CA HIS A 77 2.00 -5.65 10.17
C HIS A 77 2.16 -4.86 8.88
N LEU A 78 1.19 -4.94 8.00
CA LEU A 78 1.17 -4.19 6.76
C LEU A 78 -0.06 -3.32 6.74
N ARG A 79 0.13 -2.04 6.46
CA ARG A 79 -0.98 -1.11 6.33
C ARG A 79 -0.86 -0.41 4.98
N LEU A 80 -1.99 -0.07 4.41
CA LEU A 80 -2.01 0.58 3.12
C LEU A 80 -2.68 1.93 3.21
N ILE A 81 -2.22 2.87 2.38
CA ILE A 81 -2.92 4.11 2.20
C ILE A 81 -3.31 4.10 0.73
N LEU A 82 -4.58 4.24 0.47
CA LEU A 82 -5.07 4.23 -0.90
C LEU A 82 -5.33 5.65 -1.36
N PRO A 83 -5.34 5.86 -2.67
CA PRO A 83 -5.61 7.20 -3.17
C PRO A 83 -6.98 7.66 -2.71
N ALA A 84 -7.10 8.95 -2.56
CA ALA A 84 -8.35 9.52 -2.12
C ALA A 84 -9.41 9.17 -3.10
N GLN A 85 -10.53 8.60 -2.59
CA GLN A 85 -11.47 8.23 -3.48
C GLN A 85 -12.43 9.26 -3.66
N GLY A 86 -12.84 9.50 -4.60
CA GLY A 86 -13.83 10.36 -4.80
C GLY A 86 -13.72 11.65 -4.43
N ALA A 87 -12.80 11.88 -4.06
CA ALA A 87 -12.73 13.08 -3.68
C ALA A 87 -13.23 13.72 -4.71
N ASP A 88 -12.94 13.44 -5.32
CA ASP A 88 -13.23 14.05 -6.25
C ASP A 88 -14.22 13.55 -6.78
N GLY A 89 -14.26 12.78 -6.52
CA GLY A 89 -15.13 12.25 -7.14
C GLY A 89 -16.27 12.83 -7.07
N GLY A 90 -16.42 13.21 -6.33
CA GLY A 90 -17.60 13.57 -6.21
C GLY A 90 -18.09 13.92 -7.43
N THR A 91 -17.61 14.14 -7.97
CA THR A 91 -18.10 14.57 -8.96
C THR A 91 -18.57 13.88 -9.82
N SER A 92 -18.41 13.28 -9.86
CA SER A 92 -18.73 12.57 -10.67
C SER A 92 -19.93 12.45 -11.06
N ARG A 93 -20.53 12.95 -11.05
CA ARG A 93 -21.63 12.81 -11.34
C ARG A 93 -21.65 12.34 -12.53
N SER A 94 -21.16 12.69 -13.16
CA SER A 94 -21.24 12.29 -14.34
C SER A 94 -20.75 11.09 -14.35
N GLY A 95 -20.39 10.75 -13.54
CA GLY A 95 -20.00 9.53 -13.54
C GLY A 95 -19.08 9.22 -14.47
N GLU A 96 -18.87 9.81 -15.16
CA GLU A 96 -18.11 9.56 -16.01
C GLU A 96 -17.05 9.17 -15.64
N PHE A 97 -16.39 9.12 -15.47
CA PHE A 97 -15.42 8.56 -15.17
C PHE A 97 -14.50 9.36 -14.80
N GLU A 98 -14.04 9.28 -14.04
CA GLU A 98 -13.23 9.94 -13.63
C GLU A 98 -12.13 9.50 -13.90
N ILE A 99 -11.41 9.91 -14.15
CA ILE A 99 -10.32 9.47 -14.41
C ILE A 99 -9.41 9.63 -13.37
N GLY A 100 -9.55 9.99 -12.27
CA GLY A 100 -8.60 10.12 -11.27
C GLY A 100 -8.01 8.82 -10.93
N GLY A 101 -6.77 8.79 -10.70
CA GLY A 101 -6.12 7.59 -10.40
C GLY A 101 -6.61 6.94 -9.17
N GLY A 102 -7.01 7.74 -8.22
CA GLY A 102 -7.46 7.18 -7.00
C GLY A 102 -8.61 6.24 -7.20
N SER A 103 -9.49 6.66 -8.04
CA SER A 103 -10.63 5.87 -8.32
C SER A 103 -10.25 4.57 -8.96
N HIS A 104 -9.24 4.59 -9.80
CA HIS A 104 -8.85 3.39 -10.51
C HIS A 104 -8.30 2.34 -9.53
N VAL A 105 -7.42 2.73 -8.64
CA VAL A 105 -6.84 1.78 -7.71
C VAL A 105 -7.92 1.19 -6.82
N ASN A 106 -8.79 2.03 -6.30
CA ASN A 106 -9.84 1.55 -5.43
C ASN A 106 -10.78 0.63 -6.16
N ARG A 107 -11.06 0.92 -7.42
CA ARG A 107 -11.95 0.09 -8.18
C ARG A 107 -11.34 -1.27 -8.46
N VAL A 108 -10.04 -1.32 -8.76
CA VAL A 108 -9.41 -2.57 -9.06
C VAL A 108 -9.38 -3.46 -7.82
N LEU A 109 -9.05 -2.89 -6.66
CA LEU A 109 -9.03 -3.68 -5.44
C LEU A 109 -10.42 -4.19 -5.09
N GLY A 110 -11.43 -3.36 -5.30
CA GLY A 110 -12.79 -3.77 -5.03
C GLY A 110 -13.24 -4.84 -5.99
N ALA A 111 -12.93 -4.67 -7.28
CA ALA A 111 -13.36 -5.63 -8.28
C ALA A 111 -12.74 -7.01 -8.07
N LEU A 112 -11.51 -7.05 -7.58
CA LEU A 112 -10.88 -8.31 -7.32
C LEU A 112 -11.23 -8.87 -5.95
N GLY A 113 -11.99 -8.14 -5.17
CA GLY A 113 -12.44 -8.61 -3.87
C GLY A 113 -11.34 -8.75 -2.84
N VAL A 114 -10.25 -8.02 -3.02
CA VAL A 114 -9.14 -8.17 -2.11
C VAL A 114 -8.96 -7.01 -1.16
N ARG A 115 -9.74 -5.95 -1.31
CA ARG A 115 -9.53 -4.81 -0.44
C ARG A 115 -9.65 -5.16 1.03
N ARG A 116 -10.56 -6.08 1.36
CA ARG A 116 -10.76 -6.43 2.73
C ARG A 116 -9.61 -7.20 3.32
N LEU A 117 -8.63 -7.60 2.52
CA LEU A 117 -7.47 -8.25 3.06
C LEU A 117 -6.52 -7.28 3.72
N PHE A 118 -6.70 -5.99 3.49
CA PHE A 118 -5.74 -5.01 3.94
C PHE A 118 -6.31 -4.04 4.95
N ASP A 119 -5.45 -3.57 5.84
CA ASP A 119 -5.80 -2.51 6.76
C ASP A 119 -5.51 -1.20 6.05
N VAL A 120 -6.52 -0.43 5.78
CA VAL A 120 -6.40 0.77 4.98
C VAL A 120 -6.58 1.99 5.86
N TYR A 121 -5.69 2.96 5.69
CA TYR A 121 -5.72 4.18 6.48
C TYR A 121 -5.78 5.38 5.56
N PRO A 122 -6.26 6.51 6.02
CA PRO A 122 -6.41 7.67 5.14
C PRO A 122 -5.10 8.36 4.80
N ASP A 123 -4.11 8.28 5.66
CA ASP A 123 -2.83 8.92 5.37
C ASP A 123 -1.75 8.32 6.25
N VAL A 124 -0.53 8.74 6.03
CA VAL A 124 0.61 8.18 6.75
C VAL A 124 0.50 8.48 8.23
N MET A 125 0.02 9.65 8.58
CA MET A 125 -0.10 9.99 9.96
C MET A 125 -1.01 9.02 10.66
N ALA A 126 -2.18 8.77 10.12
CA ALA A 126 -3.11 7.82 10.73
C ALA A 126 -2.53 6.40 10.74
N ALA A 127 -1.83 6.03 9.68
CA ALA A 127 -1.29 4.69 9.58
C ALA A 127 -0.13 4.44 10.53
N THR A 128 0.48 5.48 11.06
CA THR A 128 1.64 5.32 11.94
C THR A 128 1.40 5.93 13.31
N GLU A 129 0.14 6.28 13.61
CA GLU A 129 -0.17 6.95 14.83
C GLU A 129 0.16 6.12 16.03
N GLU A 130 -0.04 4.83 15.97
CA GLU A 130 0.28 3.97 17.04
C GLU A 130 1.55 3.27 16.73
N GLU A 131 2.39 3.06 17.71
CA GLU A 131 3.58 2.32 17.46
C GLU A 131 3.24 0.93 17.08
N PRO A 132 4.03 0.28 16.27
CA PRO A 132 3.74 -1.09 15.88
C PRO A 132 3.75 -1.97 17.09
N GLU A 133 2.74 -2.87 17.19
CA GLU A 133 2.68 -3.71 18.26
C GLU A 133 3.73 -4.69 18.15
N GLU A 134 4.50 -4.93 19.17
CA GLU A 134 5.49 -5.83 19.05
C GLU A 134 4.86 -7.10 19.24
N GLU A 135 5.07 -8.04 18.46
CA GLU A 135 4.51 -9.25 18.52
C GLU A 135 4.81 -9.76 19.78
N ALA A 136 3.98 -9.98 20.52
CA ALA A 136 4.21 -10.44 21.78
C ALA A 136 5.00 -11.64 21.67
N ASP A 137 6.08 -11.64 22.20
CA ASP A 137 6.87 -12.74 22.21
C ASP A 137 6.26 -13.64 23.22
N PRO A 138 5.77 -14.72 22.86
CA PRO A 138 5.11 -15.58 23.78
C PRO A 138 6.01 -16.00 24.88
N LEU A 139 7.26 -15.99 24.63
CA LEU A 139 8.11 -16.38 25.66
C LEU A 139 8.36 -15.34 26.62
N SER A 140 8.16 -14.15 26.27
CA SER A 140 8.39 -13.10 27.19
C SER A 140 7.16 -12.82 27.91
N ALA A 141 6.17 -13.44 27.57
CA ALA A 141 4.93 -13.11 28.22
C ALA A 141 4.96 -13.65 29.59
#